data_87fca0fe10400349f296aca9480ef8e8
#
_entry.id   87fca0fe10400349f296aca9480ef8e8
#
_cell.length_a   1.000
_cell.length_b   1.000
_cell.length_c   1.000
_cell.angle_alpha   90.00
_cell.angle_beta   90.00
_cell.angle_gamma   90.00
#
_symmetry.space_group_name_H-M   'P 1'
#
loop_
_entity.id
_entity.type
_entity.pdbx_description
1 polymer ?
#
loop_
_entity_poly.entity_id
_entity_poly.type
_entity_poly.pdbx_seq_one_letter_code
_entity_poly.pdbx_strand_id
1 'polypeptide(L)'
;MTPMGHSLIGLSFASLALSTSKNATNHRWRNCGVALTFVALANLPDWPLPNWGHDRYDVSHSIFVNAGLICTVIAVMKTLATGKWFSQPRFLMLAAMAWLSHLLLDSFYNHGNGIAIYWPVSSQRLNLAIPWFSNWDLSQPVTSPDNLSVFGIEFLAYTPILLGSLLVSYEIRNRRALDEA
;
A
#
# COMPACT_ATOMS: atom_id res chain seq x y z
N MET A 1 9.50 5.49 5.11
CA MET A 1 8.17 5.85 5.68
C MET A 1 7.85 4.93 6.84
N THR A 2 6.85 5.22 7.71
CA THR A 2 6.47 4.28 8.76
C THR A 2 5.40 3.28 8.27
N PRO A 3 5.25 2.13 8.94
CA PRO A 3 4.17 1.20 8.62
C PRO A 3 2.77 1.81 8.75
N MET A 4 2.61 2.88 9.55
CA MET A 4 1.33 3.58 9.69
C MET A 4 0.93 4.29 8.40
N GLY A 5 1.84 5.04 7.79
CA GLY A 5 1.56 5.76 6.55
C GLY A 5 1.22 4.80 5.40
N HIS A 6 2.01 3.73 5.21
CA HIS A 6 1.70 2.67 4.24
C HIS A 6 0.33 2.04 4.51
N SER A 7 0.00 1.80 5.79
CA SER A 7 -1.30 1.23 6.17
C SER A 7 -2.48 2.14 5.82
N LEU A 8 -2.37 3.45 6.03
CA LEU A 8 -3.41 4.41 5.67
C LEU A 8 -3.67 4.42 4.15
N ILE A 9 -2.60 4.34 3.35
CA ILE A 9 -2.73 4.22 1.90
C ILE A 9 -3.30 2.86 1.49
N GLY A 10 -2.86 1.76 2.13
CA GLY A 10 -3.46 0.43 1.93
C GLY A 10 -4.96 0.43 2.21
N LEU A 11 -5.41 1.02 3.32
CA LEU A 11 -6.83 1.17 3.65
C LEU A 11 -7.59 2.03 2.62
N SER A 12 -6.95 3.04 2.04
CA SER A 12 -7.54 3.84 0.97
C SER A 12 -7.88 2.99 -0.26
N PHE A 13 -6.94 2.16 -0.71
CA PHE A 13 -7.18 1.21 -1.81
C PHE A 13 -8.21 0.13 -1.44
N ALA A 14 -8.19 -0.38 -0.20
CA ALA A 14 -9.19 -1.33 0.29
C ALA A 14 -10.60 -0.76 0.23
N SER A 15 -10.80 0.49 0.62
CA SER A 15 -12.10 1.16 0.58
C SER A 15 -12.65 1.22 -0.84
N LEU A 16 -11.79 1.58 -1.82
CA LEU A 16 -12.14 1.61 -3.24
C LEU A 16 -12.44 0.21 -3.79
N ALA A 17 -11.69 -0.81 -3.39
CA ALA A 17 -11.94 -2.19 -3.79
C ALA A 17 -13.29 -2.69 -3.27
N LEU A 18 -13.62 -2.39 -2.02
CA LEU A 18 -14.89 -2.76 -1.40
C LEU A 18 -16.09 -2.04 -2.01
N SER A 19 -15.94 -0.80 -2.49
CA SER A 19 -17.02 -0.05 -3.13
C SER A 19 -17.50 -0.70 -4.43
N THR A 20 -16.65 -1.50 -5.07
CA THR A 20 -16.96 -2.16 -6.34
C THR A 20 -17.71 -3.49 -6.17
N SER A 21 -17.84 -4.02 -4.95
CA SER A 21 -18.48 -5.30 -4.67
C SER A 21 -19.98 -5.13 -4.40
N LYS A 22 -20.84 -5.80 -5.18
CA LYS A 22 -22.30 -5.81 -4.98
C LYS A 22 -22.73 -6.35 -3.60
N ASN A 23 -21.90 -7.18 -2.94
CA ASN A 23 -22.18 -7.82 -1.65
C ASN A 23 -21.36 -7.25 -0.49
N ALA A 24 -20.82 -6.03 -0.60
CA ALA A 24 -19.92 -5.47 0.42
C ALA A 24 -20.60 -5.23 1.79
N THR A 25 -21.90 -4.97 1.79
CA THR A 25 -22.64 -4.61 3.02
C THR A 25 -22.89 -5.78 3.96
N ASN A 26 -22.89 -7.03 3.48
CA ASN A 26 -23.41 -8.17 4.25
C ASN A 26 -22.33 -9.08 4.89
N HIS A 27 -21.03 -8.81 4.69
CA HIS A 27 -19.98 -9.70 5.18
C HIS A 27 -18.84 -8.94 5.88
N ARG A 28 -19.02 -8.62 7.15
CA ARG A 28 -18.03 -7.93 7.98
C ARG A 28 -16.64 -8.59 7.93
N TRP A 29 -16.59 -9.92 8.06
CA TRP A 29 -15.33 -10.67 8.03
C TRP A 29 -14.59 -10.57 6.68
N ARG A 30 -15.34 -10.58 5.57
CA ARG A 30 -14.73 -10.37 4.26
C ARG A 30 -14.14 -8.98 4.12
N ASN A 31 -14.84 -7.96 4.59
CA ASN A 31 -14.37 -6.58 4.53
C ASN A 31 -13.11 -6.37 5.37
N CYS A 32 -13.04 -6.97 6.57
CA CYS A 32 -11.83 -7.00 7.39
C CYS A 32 -10.68 -7.72 6.67
N GLY A 33 -10.94 -8.88 6.05
CA GLY A 33 -9.94 -9.63 5.30
C GLY A 33 -9.37 -8.82 4.14
N VAL A 34 -10.23 -8.09 3.39
CA VAL A 34 -9.78 -7.19 2.32
C VAL A 34 -8.91 -6.07 2.88
N ALA A 35 -9.37 -5.38 3.93
CA ALA A 35 -8.61 -4.30 4.55
C ALA A 35 -7.22 -4.78 4.98
N LEU A 36 -7.14 -5.92 5.69
CA LEU A 36 -5.87 -6.52 6.10
C LEU A 36 -4.98 -6.90 4.92
N THR A 37 -5.56 -7.44 3.84
CA THR A 37 -4.79 -7.78 2.63
C THR A 37 -4.16 -6.54 2.02
N PHE A 38 -4.90 -5.45 1.87
CA PHE A 38 -4.38 -4.23 1.28
C PHE A 38 -3.34 -3.54 2.17
N VAL A 39 -3.55 -3.55 3.49
CA VAL A 39 -2.54 -3.09 4.46
C VAL A 39 -1.27 -3.93 4.36
N ALA A 40 -1.40 -5.25 4.29
CA ALA A 40 -0.28 -6.16 4.14
C ALA A 40 0.50 -5.90 2.83
N LEU A 41 -0.20 -5.74 1.70
CA LEU A 41 0.42 -5.46 0.40
C LEU A 41 1.15 -4.11 0.41
N ALA A 42 0.55 -3.07 0.99
CA ALA A 42 1.18 -1.75 1.08
C ALA A 42 2.44 -1.73 1.94
N ASN A 43 2.60 -2.67 2.87
CA ASN A 43 3.78 -2.80 3.73
C ASN A 43 4.75 -3.91 3.26
N LEU A 44 4.40 -4.67 2.23
CA LEU A 44 5.13 -5.89 1.87
C LEU A 44 6.62 -5.69 1.55
N PRO A 45 7.06 -4.61 0.86
CA PRO A 45 8.48 -4.39 0.60
C PRO A 45 9.34 -4.26 1.85
N ASP A 46 8.76 -3.84 2.98
CA ASP A 46 9.45 -3.69 4.27
C ASP A 46 9.31 -4.90 5.21
N TRP A 47 8.63 -5.96 4.79
CA TRP A 47 8.45 -7.12 5.65
C TRP A 47 9.79 -7.73 6.07
N PRO A 48 9.95 -8.11 7.35
CA PRO A 48 11.20 -8.66 7.89
C PRO A 48 11.35 -10.15 7.53
N LEU A 49 11.36 -10.45 6.22
CA LEU A 49 11.60 -11.79 5.71
C LEU A 49 13.09 -11.96 5.40
N PRO A 50 13.67 -13.18 5.58
CA PRO A 50 15.03 -13.45 5.19
C PRO A 50 15.29 -13.08 3.72
N ASN A 51 16.40 -12.39 3.45
CA ASN A 51 16.74 -11.86 2.13
C ASN A 51 15.69 -10.92 1.50
N TRP A 52 14.91 -10.22 2.31
CA TRP A 52 13.90 -9.27 1.90
C TRP A 52 13.86 -8.08 2.87
N GLY A 53 13.07 -7.04 2.56
CA GLY A 53 12.92 -5.86 3.41
C GLY A 53 14.28 -5.22 3.71
N HIS A 54 14.55 -4.94 4.97
CA HIS A 54 15.77 -4.27 5.40
C HIS A 54 17.04 -5.12 5.21
N ASP A 55 16.95 -6.45 5.12
CA ASP A 55 18.10 -7.32 4.85
C ASP A 55 18.63 -7.14 3.41
N ARG A 56 17.74 -6.92 2.46
CA ARG A 56 18.03 -6.74 1.04
C ARG A 56 17.18 -5.59 0.47
N TYR A 57 17.33 -4.43 1.08
CA TYR A 57 16.56 -3.23 0.76
C TYR A 57 16.54 -2.88 -0.72
N ASP A 58 17.68 -2.99 -1.41
CA ASP A 58 17.75 -2.73 -2.85
C ASP A 58 16.89 -3.70 -3.66
N VAL A 59 16.80 -4.98 -3.24
CA VAL A 59 15.97 -6.00 -3.89
C VAL A 59 14.48 -5.72 -3.64
N SER A 60 14.10 -5.52 -2.39
CA SER A 60 12.70 -5.33 -1.99
C SER A 60 12.09 -4.02 -2.51
N HIS A 61 12.92 -3.01 -2.81
CA HIS A 61 12.50 -1.71 -3.33
C HIS A 61 12.75 -1.54 -4.84
N SER A 62 13.09 -2.63 -5.54
CA SER A 62 13.21 -2.64 -7.00
C SER A 62 11.85 -2.70 -7.68
N ILE A 63 11.60 -1.82 -8.65
CA ILE A 63 10.37 -1.87 -9.46
C ILE A 63 10.29 -3.17 -10.28
N PHE A 64 11.43 -3.67 -10.77
CA PHE A 64 11.48 -4.89 -11.58
C PHE A 64 11.14 -6.12 -10.76
N VAL A 65 11.68 -6.21 -9.53
CA VAL A 65 11.39 -7.32 -8.62
C VAL A 65 9.92 -7.30 -8.21
N ASN A 66 9.41 -6.14 -7.79
CA ASN A 66 8.03 -6.02 -7.35
C ASN A 66 7.04 -6.25 -8.51
N ALA A 67 7.30 -5.72 -9.71
CA ALA A 67 6.47 -5.99 -10.89
C ALA A 67 6.46 -7.49 -11.24
N GLY A 68 7.61 -8.15 -11.20
CA GLY A 68 7.71 -9.59 -11.43
C GLY A 68 6.90 -10.41 -10.42
N LEU A 69 7.01 -10.06 -9.12
CA LEU A 69 6.23 -10.70 -8.06
C LEU A 69 4.72 -10.46 -8.22
N ILE A 70 4.31 -9.23 -8.52
CA ILE A 70 2.90 -8.89 -8.77
C ILE A 70 2.35 -9.70 -9.95
N CYS A 71 3.09 -9.75 -11.08
CA CYS A 71 2.68 -10.55 -12.24
C CYS A 71 2.55 -12.04 -11.88
N THR A 72 3.48 -12.58 -11.11
CA THR A 72 3.45 -13.97 -10.64
C THR A 72 2.23 -14.21 -9.75
N VAL A 73 1.99 -13.35 -8.77
CA VAL A 73 0.83 -13.46 -7.87
C VAL A 73 -0.49 -13.37 -8.66
N ILE A 74 -0.59 -12.43 -9.61
CA ILE A 74 -1.78 -12.31 -10.47
C ILE A 74 -1.99 -13.58 -11.31
N ALA A 75 -0.93 -14.13 -11.91
CA ALA A 75 -1.01 -15.36 -12.69
C ALA A 75 -1.48 -16.54 -11.82
N VAL A 76 -0.88 -16.71 -10.64
CA VAL A 76 -1.28 -17.75 -9.66
C VAL A 76 -2.72 -17.56 -9.21
N MET A 77 -3.13 -16.32 -8.90
CA MET A 77 -4.52 -16.03 -8.51
C MET A 77 -5.52 -16.37 -9.61
N LYS A 78 -5.20 -16.08 -10.86
CA LYS A 78 -6.06 -16.42 -12.00
C LYS A 78 -6.18 -17.92 -12.24
N THR A 79 -5.12 -18.68 -11.96
CA THR A 79 -5.11 -20.14 -12.16
C THR A 79 -5.73 -20.90 -11.00
N LEU A 80 -5.50 -20.46 -9.76
CA LEU A 80 -5.92 -21.19 -8.55
C LEU A 80 -7.21 -20.64 -7.93
N ALA A 81 -7.59 -19.38 -8.20
CA ALA A 81 -8.72 -18.76 -7.55
C ALA A 81 -10.05 -19.35 -8.04
N THR A 82 -10.67 -20.11 -7.19
CA THR A 82 -12.07 -20.54 -7.33
C THR A 82 -13.07 -19.41 -7.01
N GLY A 83 -12.60 -18.32 -6.41
CA GLY A 83 -13.42 -17.17 -5.99
C GLY A 83 -13.46 -16.06 -7.03
N LYS A 84 -14.59 -15.89 -7.72
CA LYS A 84 -14.82 -14.89 -8.78
C LYS A 84 -14.48 -13.44 -8.38
N TRP A 85 -14.47 -13.10 -7.09
CA TRP A 85 -14.28 -11.71 -6.65
C TRP A 85 -12.80 -11.31 -6.61
N PHE A 86 -11.92 -12.16 -6.08
CA PHE A 86 -10.48 -11.89 -5.99
C PHE A 86 -9.76 -11.89 -7.34
N SER A 87 -10.37 -12.53 -8.35
CA SER A 87 -9.83 -12.57 -9.73
C SER A 87 -10.35 -11.42 -10.61
N GLN A 88 -11.19 -10.52 -10.07
CA GLN A 88 -11.67 -9.38 -10.84
C GLN A 88 -10.53 -8.41 -11.20
N PRO A 89 -10.45 -7.95 -12.47
CA PRO A 89 -9.34 -7.07 -12.90
C PRO A 89 -9.19 -5.81 -12.04
N ARG A 90 -10.31 -5.21 -11.61
CA ARG A 90 -10.28 -4.01 -10.75
C ARG A 90 -9.68 -4.29 -9.37
N PHE A 91 -10.01 -5.43 -8.76
CA PHE A 91 -9.43 -5.81 -7.48
C PHE A 91 -7.91 -6.02 -7.61
N LEU A 92 -7.48 -6.78 -8.63
CA LEU A 92 -6.08 -7.05 -8.90
C LEU A 92 -5.30 -5.77 -9.21
N MET A 93 -5.89 -4.85 -9.97
CA MET A 93 -5.29 -3.55 -10.26
C MET A 93 -5.09 -2.72 -8.97
N LEU A 94 -6.13 -2.60 -8.14
CA LEU A 94 -6.05 -1.84 -6.89
C LEU A 94 -5.06 -2.50 -5.91
N ALA A 95 -4.98 -3.81 -5.86
CA ALA A 95 -4.01 -4.55 -5.06
C ALA A 95 -2.58 -4.31 -5.54
N ALA A 96 -2.34 -4.33 -6.85
CA ALA A 96 -1.04 -3.97 -7.44
C ALA A 96 -0.66 -2.51 -7.14
N MET A 97 -1.62 -1.58 -7.26
CA MET A 97 -1.40 -0.17 -6.92
C MET A 97 -1.09 0.03 -5.44
N ALA A 98 -1.77 -0.67 -4.53
CA ALA A 98 -1.48 -0.64 -3.10
C ALA A 98 -0.05 -1.15 -2.80
N TRP A 99 0.38 -2.21 -3.47
CA TRP A 99 1.74 -2.71 -3.34
C TRP A 99 2.78 -1.71 -3.88
N LEU A 100 2.60 -1.23 -5.12
CA LEU A 100 3.54 -0.30 -5.76
C LEU A 100 3.55 1.08 -5.12
N SER A 101 2.47 1.49 -4.43
CA SER A 101 2.43 2.77 -3.71
C SER A 101 3.53 2.87 -2.65
N HIS A 102 3.97 1.73 -2.07
CA HIS A 102 5.10 1.68 -1.14
C HIS A 102 6.36 2.32 -1.74
N LEU A 103 6.75 1.86 -2.93
CA LEU A 103 7.96 2.35 -3.61
C LEU A 103 7.88 3.85 -3.92
N LEU A 104 6.70 4.30 -4.37
CA LEU A 104 6.48 5.71 -4.66
C LEU A 104 6.57 6.56 -3.38
N LEU A 105 5.90 6.12 -2.32
CA LEU A 105 5.86 6.87 -1.07
C LEU A 105 7.23 6.94 -0.41
N ASP A 106 7.97 5.84 -0.39
CA ASP A 106 9.32 5.81 0.17
C ASP A 106 10.29 6.72 -0.59
N SER A 107 10.07 6.98 -1.86
CA SER A 107 10.89 7.93 -2.60
C SER A 107 10.76 9.39 -2.12
N PHE A 108 9.68 9.73 -1.41
CA PHE A 108 9.47 11.06 -0.83
C PHE A 108 10.16 11.28 0.52
N TYR A 109 10.67 10.20 1.12
CA TYR A 109 11.32 10.25 2.42
C TYR A 109 12.83 10.37 2.27
N ASN A 110 13.45 11.02 3.24
CA ASN A 110 14.90 11.19 3.26
C ASN A 110 15.59 9.90 3.77
N HIS A 111 15.68 8.88 2.93
CA HIS A 111 16.42 7.64 3.17
C HIS A 111 17.91 7.78 2.81
N GLY A 112 18.56 8.87 3.18
CA GLY A 112 19.93 9.14 2.80
C GLY A 112 20.07 9.30 1.28
N ASN A 113 20.43 8.21 0.59
CA ASN A 113 20.62 8.23 -0.88
C ASN A 113 19.38 7.87 -1.69
N GLY A 114 18.19 7.73 -1.08
CA GLY A 114 16.97 7.30 -1.74
C GLY A 114 16.86 5.78 -1.94
N ILE A 115 15.85 5.34 -2.70
CA ILE A 115 15.55 3.92 -2.94
C ILE A 115 16.17 3.43 -4.25
N ALA A 116 16.63 2.17 -4.28
CA ALA A 116 17.24 1.54 -5.46
C ALA A 116 16.18 1.02 -6.45
N ILE A 117 15.28 1.91 -6.91
CA ILE A 117 14.11 1.55 -7.71
C ILE A 117 14.48 0.81 -9.02
N TYR A 118 15.66 1.10 -9.56
CA TYR A 118 16.13 0.54 -10.84
C TYR A 118 17.01 -0.72 -10.70
N TRP A 119 17.23 -1.22 -9.47
CA TRP A 119 18.01 -2.44 -9.27
C TRP A 119 17.34 -3.64 -9.98
N PRO A 120 18.05 -4.59 -10.60
CA PRO A 120 19.52 -4.69 -10.76
C PRO A 120 20.06 -3.97 -12.03
N VAL A 121 19.21 -3.30 -12.79
CA VAL A 121 19.59 -2.69 -14.10
C VAL A 121 20.50 -1.48 -13.91
N SER A 122 20.29 -0.72 -12.84
CA SER A 122 21.08 0.48 -12.52
C SER A 122 21.28 0.61 -11.00
N SER A 123 22.44 1.16 -10.62
CA SER A 123 22.73 1.57 -9.24
C SER A 123 22.18 2.95 -8.88
N GLN A 124 21.56 3.66 -9.84
CA GLN A 124 20.93 4.95 -9.57
C GLN A 124 19.79 4.79 -8.59
N ARG A 125 19.71 5.75 -7.66
CA ARG A 125 18.67 5.79 -6.63
C ARG A 125 17.70 6.91 -6.91
N LEU A 126 16.41 6.63 -6.68
CA LEU A 126 15.36 7.64 -6.75
C LEU A 126 15.24 8.29 -5.38
N ASN A 127 15.43 9.61 -5.35
CA ASN A 127 15.24 10.43 -4.16
C ASN A 127 14.43 11.67 -4.55
N LEU A 128 13.17 11.70 -4.15
CA LEU A 128 12.24 12.81 -4.35
C LEU A 128 11.95 13.49 -3.00
N ALA A 129 12.87 13.41 -2.05
CA ALA A 129 12.67 13.79 -0.67
C ALA A 129 11.94 15.12 -0.48
N ILE A 130 10.86 15.07 0.25
CA ILE A 130 10.10 16.24 0.70
C ILE A 130 10.65 16.66 2.06
N PRO A 131 11.02 17.92 2.29
CA PRO A 131 11.77 18.35 3.47
C PRO A 131 11.18 17.98 4.83
N TRP A 132 9.85 17.90 4.94
CA TRP A 132 9.17 17.55 6.19
C TRP A 132 8.88 16.05 6.36
N PHE A 133 9.15 15.20 5.35
CA PHE A 133 9.06 13.76 5.48
C PHE A 133 10.40 13.19 5.95
N SER A 134 10.52 12.98 7.24
CA SER A 134 11.69 12.34 7.85
C SER A 134 11.43 10.86 8.14
N ASN A 135 12.54 10.12 8.27
CA ASN A 135 12.47 8.71 8.61
C ASN A 135 12.24 8.51 10.10
N TRP A 136 11.58 7.42 10.42
CA TRP A 136 11.53 6.91 11.78
C TRP A 136 12.94 6.48 12.24
N ASP A 137 13.36 6.98 13.41
CA ASP A 137 14.62 6.60 14.03
C ASP A 137 14.42 5.37 14.92
N LEU A 138 14.88 4.20 14.40
CA LEU A 138 14.80 2.93 15.12
C LEU A 138 15.75 2.84 16.32
N SER A 139 16.73 3.75 16.45
CA SER A 139 17.62 3.81 17.61
C SER A 139 16.98 4.45 18.83
N GLN A 140 15.85 5.12 18.65
CA GLN A 140 15.10 5.80 19.69
C GLN A 140 13.78 5.06 20.02
N PRO A 141 13.22 5.26 21.22
CA PRO A 141 11.90 4.78 21.56
C PRO A 141 10.83 5.29 20.56
N VAL A 142 9.82 4.49 20.26
CA VAL A 142 8.69 4.89 19.40
C VAL A 142 8.01 6.18 19.90
N THR A 143 8.02 6.39 21.23
CA THR A 143 7.43 7.54 21.90
C THR A 143 8.35 8.75 22.00
N SER A 144 9.54 8.73 21.39
CA SER A 144 10.42 9.91 21.36
C SER A 144 9.72 11.05 20.60
N PRO A 145 9.98 12.32 20.98
CA PRO A 145 9.38 13.49 20.32
C PRO A 145 9.60 13.47 18.79
N ASP A 146 10.79 13.06 18.34
CA ASP A 146 11.14 13.01 16.93
C ASP A 146 10.29 11.96 16.19
N ASN A 147 10.19 10.74 16.75
CA ASN A 147 9.36 9.69 16.17
C ASN A 147 7.87 10.05 16.19
N LEU A 148 7.38 10.67 17.27
CA LEU A 148 5.99 11.14 17.35
C LEU A 148 5.71 12.22 16.29
N SER A 149 6.68 13.11 16.01
CA SER A 149 6.52 14.10 14.95
C SER A 149 6.40 13.46 13.58
N VAL A 150 7.19 12.40 13.29
CA VAL A 150 7.08 11.62 12.04
C VAL A 150 5.68 11.02 11.90
N PHE A 151 5.19 10.33 12.94
CA PHE A 151 3.84 9.78 12.94
C PHE A 151 2.75 10.84 12.77
N GLY A 152 2.90 12.01 13.42
CA GLY A 152 1.97 13.14 13.30
C GLY A 152 1.90 13.67 11.88
N ILE A 153 3.05 13.88 11.23
CA ILE A 153 3.13 14.34 9.83
C ILE A 153 2.50 13.33 8.89
N GLU A 154 2.83 12.04 9.03
CA GLU A 154 2.24 10.99 8.20
C GLU A 154 0.72 10.89 8.40
N PHE A 155 0.26 10.95 9.63
CA PHE A 155 -1.17 10.94 9.92
C PHE A 155 -1.90 12.11 9.24
N LEU A 156 -1.37 13.32 9.37
CA LEU A 156 -1.94 14.52 8.74
C LEU A 156 -1.88 14.46 7.22
N ALA A 157 -0.82 13.92 6.64
CA ALA A 157 -0.66 13.83 5.19
C ALA A 157 -1.56 12.75 4.55
N TYR A 158 -1.69 11.57 5.17
CA TYR A 158 -2.35 10.42 4.55
C TYR A 158 -3.80 10.20 5.00
N THR A 159 -4.22 10.74 6.16
CA THR A 159 -5.63 10.67 6.59
C THR A 159 -6.58 11.36 5.61
N PRO A 160 -6.29 12.56 5.03
CA PRO A 160 -7.14 13.16 4.01
C PRO A 160 -7.32 12.27 2.77
N ILE A 161 -6.29 11.53 2.36
CA ILE A 161 -6.38 10.58 1.24
C ILE A 161 -7.33 9.44 1.59
N LEU A 162 -7.22 8.89 2.80
CA LEU A 162 -8.14 7.85 3.28
C LEU A 162 -9.58 8.38 3.34
N LEU A 163 -9.81 9.57 3.92
CA LEU A 163 -11.13 10.16 3.99
C LEU A 163 -11.72 10.41 2.59
N GLY A 164 -10.93 10.95 1.66
CA GLY A 164 -11.32 11.12 0.27
C GLY A 164 -11.70 9.80 -0.40
N SER A 165 -10.93 8.74 -0.19
CA SER A 165 -11.24 7.41 -0.73
C SER A 165 -12.52 6.82 -0.14
N LEU A 166 -12.80 7.06 1.14
CA LEU A 166 -14.04 6.65 1.79
C LEU A 166 -15.25 7.41 1.23
N LEU A 167 -15.13 8.72 1.00
CA LEU A 167 -16.18 9.53 0.37
C LEU A 167 -16.48 9.05 -1.05
N VAL A 168 -15.45 8.83 -1.87
CA VAL A 168 -15.62 8.29 -3.23
C VAL A 168 -16.28 6.90 -3.18
N SER A 169 -15.87 6.06 -2.24
CA SER A 169 -16.46 4.73 -2.05
C SER A 169 -17.93 4.79 -1.63
N TYR A 170 -18.30 5.76 -0.82
CA TYR A 170 -19.67 6.02 -0.41
C TYR A 170 -20.53 6.46 -1.62
N GLU A 171 -20.05 7.41 -2.41
CA GLU A 171 -20.74 7.89 -3.61
C GLU A 171 -20.95 6.78 -4.66
N ILE A 172 -19.94 5.94 -4.91
CA ILE A 172 -20.07 4.81 -5.83
C ILE A 172 -21.17 3.86 -5.38
N ARG A 173 -21.26 3.59 -4.09
CA ARG A 173 -22.30 2.70 -3.54
C ARG A 173 -23.69 3.31 -3.65
N ASN A 174 -23.83 4.61 -3.33
CA ASN A 174 -25.11 5.30 -3.42
C ASN A 174 -25.65 5.34 -4.85
N ARG A 175 -24.81 5.68 -5.83
CA ARG A 175 -25.23 5.70 -7.24
C ARG A 175 -25.73 4.33 -7.70
N ARG A 176 -25.04 3.26 -7.32
CA ARG A 176 -25.50 1.89 -7.65
C ARG A 176 -26.83 1.52 -7.01
N ALA A 177 -27.07 1.94 -5.77
CA ALA A 177 -28.33 1.69 -5.11
C ALA A 177 -29.50 2.40 -5.82
N LEU A 178 -29.24 3.58 -6.40
CA LEU A 178 -30.24 4.31 -7.20
C LEU A 178 -30.47 3.68 -8.57
N ASP A 179 -29.43 3.10 -9.20
CA ASP A 179 -29.55 2.44 -10.51
C ASP A 179 -30.26 1.09 -10.43
N GLU A 180 -30.34 0.48 -9.23
CA GLU A 180 -31.00 -0.81 -8.97
C GLU A 180 -32.45 -0.66 -8.41
N ALA A 181 -32.89 0.56 -8.09
CA ALA A 181 -34.23 0.89 -7.57
C ALA A 181 -35.22 1.27 -8.68
#